data_5231d3e55a3bd069b3b4f005569b8b9e
#
_entry.id   5231d3e55a3bd069b3b4f005569b8b9e
#
_cell.length_a   1.000
_cell.length_b   1.000
_cell.length_c   1.000
_cell.angle_alpha   90.00
_cell.angle_beta   90.00
_cell.angle_gamma   90.00
#
_symmetry.space_group_name_H-M   'P 1'
#
loop_
_entity.id
_entity.type
_entity.pdbx_description
1 polymer ?
#
loop_
_entity_poly.entity_id
_entity_poly.type
_entity_poly.pdbx_seq_one_letter_code
_entity_poly.pdbx_strand_id
1 'polypeptide(L)'
;MAESEEELKSLLMKVNEESENVGLKLNIQKTKIMASGPITSWHIDGETVTYFIFLVSKITADDDCSHEIKRRLLLGKKVMTNLDSILKSRDIALPTMVCLVKAMVFPVVMYECESWTVKKAECRRIDAFELWCWRRFLRVPWTAKRSNQSMLKEISPGCSLEGLMLKLKLQYFGHLMQTADSFEKTLMLGKTVGRMRRGQQRIRWLDGITDSIDMSLGKLLELVMDRPGMLQFMWLRRVGHNSN
;
A
#
# COMPACT_ATOMS: atom_id res chain seq x y z
N MET A 1 -20.72 -1.33 -5.72
CA MET A 1 -20.13 -0.98 -7.02
C MET A 1 -21.16 -1.30 -8.08
N ALA A 2 -21.19 -0.57 -9.16
CA ALA A 2 -22.13 -0.78 -10.27
C ALA A 2 -21.35 -0.72 -11.60
N GLU A 3 -21.83 -1.46 -12.60
CA GLU A 3 -21.20 -1.53 -13.92
C GLU A 3 -21.75 -0.44 -14.88
N SER A 4 -22.94 0.09 -14.56
CA SER A 4 -23.59 1.15 -15.33
C SER A 4 -24.10 2.29 -14.44
N GLU A 5 -24.42 3.42 -15.08
CA GLU A 5 -25.01 4.61 -14.44
C GLU A 5 -26.41 4.31 -13.90
N GLU A 6 -27.22 3.58 -14.69
CA GLU A 6 -28.58 3.21 -14.32
C GLU A 6 -28.60 2.29 -13.10
N GLU A 7 -27.68 1.32 -13.06
CA GLU A 7 -27.53 0.40 -11.94
C GLU A 7 -27.13 1.17 -10.68
N LEU A 8 -26.19 2.12 -10.78
CA LEU A 8 -25.78 2.93 -9.62
C LEU A 8 -26.91 3.83 -9.12
N LYS A 9 -27.69 4.43 -10.01
CA LYS A 9 -28.89 5.20 -9.63
C LYS A 9 -29.91 4.33 -8.90
N SER A 10 -30.19 3.14 -9.41
CA SER A 10 -31.10 2.18 -8.77
C SER A 10 -30.62 1.78 -7.37
N LEU A 11 -29.32 1.52 -7.22
CA LEU A 11 -28.71 1.20 -5.91
C LEU A 11 -28.80 2.38 -4.94
N LEU A 12 -28.53 3.62 -5.38
CA LEU A 12 -28.64 4.81 -4.53
C LEU A 12 -30.08 5.05 -4.09
N MET A 13 -31.05 4.88 -4.97
CA MET A 13 -32.47 5.01 -4.61
C MET A 13 -32.88 3.98 -3.54
N LYS A 14 -32.47 2.71 -3.71
CA LYS A 14 -32.72 1.67 -2.71
C LYS A 14 -32.06 2.00 -1.36
N VAL A 15 -30.81 2.46 -1.37
CA VAL A 15 -30.10 2.84 -0.14
C VAL A 15 -30.79 4.00 0.54
N ASN A 16 -31.29 5.00 -0.21
CA ASN A 16 -32.01 6.13 0.34
C ASN A 16 -33.33 5.68 0.98
N GLU A 17 -34.12 4.88 0.26
CA GLU A 17 -35.40 4.32 0.74
C GLU A 17 -35.22 3.50 2.03
N GLU A 18 -34.28 2.56 2.02
CA GLU A 18 -33.99 1.73 3.20
C GLU A 18 -33.44 2.56 4.37
N SER A 19 -32.66 3.62 4.09
CA SER A 19 -32.17 4.55 5.11
C SER A 19 -33.33 5.33 5.76
N GLU A 20 -34.28 5.81 4.96
CA GLU A 20 -35.46 6.52 5.44
C GLU A 20 -36.36 5.63 6.31
N ASN A 21 -36.52 4.35 5.94
CA ASN A 21 -37.27 3.37 6.72
C ASN A 21 -36.74 3.17 8.15
N VAL A 22 -35.44 3.35 8.36
CA VAL A 22 -34.79 3.27 9.67
C VAL A 22 -34.52 4.65 10.31
N GLY A 23 -35.11 5.71 9.75
CA GLY A 23 -34.98 7.08 10.26
C GLY A 23 -33.63 7.77 9.96
N LEU A 24 -32.84 7.23 9.04
CA LEU A 24 -31.58 7.82 8.58
C LEU A 24 -31.82 8.58 7.27
N LYS A 25 -31.07 9.66 7.06
CA LYS A 25 -31.08 10.42 5.80
C LYS A 25 -29.72 10.37 5.13
N LEU A 26 -29.72 10.07 3.83
CA LEU A 26 -28.49 10.11 3.02
C LEU A 26 -27.94 11.55 2.99
N ASN A 27 -26.68 11.72 3.35
CA ASN A 27 -26.03 13.02 3.29
C ASN A 27 -25.45 13.23 1.89
N ILE A 28 -26.19 13.92 1.03
CA ILE A 28 -25.84 14.18 -0.38
C ILE A 28 -24.51 14.92 -0.49
N GLN A 29 -24.21 15.90 0.36
CA GLN A 29 -22.93 16.64 0.33
C GLN A 29 -21.71 15.78 0.64
N LYS A 30 -21.91 14.68 1.41
CA LYS A 30 -20.85 13.70 1.72
C LYS A 30 -20.84 12.52 0.77
N THR A 31 -21.88 12.35 -0.04
CA THR A 31 -21.97 11.29 -1.04
C THR A 31 -21.10 11.68 -2.24
N LYS A 32 -20.12 10.85 -2.56
CA LYS A 32 -19.17 11.07 -3.66
C LYS A 32 -19.25 9.91 -4.64
N ILE A 33 -19.16 10.23 -5.92
CA ILE A 33 -19.21 9.25 -7.00
C ILE A 33 -17.86 9.25 -7.70
N MET A 34 -17.33 8.07 -7.94
CA MET A 34 -16.09 7.88 -8.68
C MET A 34 -16.29 6.84 -9.77
N ALA A 35 -15.82 7.11 -10.97
CA ALA A 35 -15.84 6.18 -12.08
C ALA A 35 -14.45 5.98 -12.67
N SER A 36 -14.20 4.80 -13.22
CA SER A 36 -12.95 4.43 -13.90
C SER A 36 -12.90 4.82 -15.38
N GLY A 37 -13.85 5.65 -15.86
CA GLY A 37 -13.96 6.10 -17.26
C GLY A 37 -14.51 7.51 -17.36
N PRO A 38 -14.56 8.09 -18.57
CA PRO A 38 -15.15 9.41 -18.79
C PRO A 38 -16.65 9.36 -18.48
N ILE A 39 -17.06 10.11 -17.49
CA ILE A 39 -18.48 10.32 -17.16
C ILE A 39 -18.95 11.52 -17.96
N THR A 40 -19.92 11.31 -18.84
CA THR A 40 -20.38 12.34 -19.77
C THR A 40 -21.52 13.21 -19.22
N SER A 41 -22.31 12.75 -18.28
CA SER A 41 -23.33 13.56 -17.60
C SER A 41 -23.90 12.83 -16.39
N TRP A 42 -23.72 13.37 -15.19
CA TRP A 42 -24.36 12.86 -13.98
C TRP A 42 -25.34 13.87 -13.41
N HIS A 43 -26.61 13.53 -13.41
CA HIS A 43 -27.69 14.28 -12.77
C HIS A 43 -28.19 13.58 -11.49
N ILE A 44 -27.29 13.22 -10.62
CA ILE A 44 -27.61 12.93 -9.23
C ILE A 44 -27.00 14.09 -8.46
N ASP A 45 -27.69 14.60 -7.44
CA ASP A 45 -27.25 15.71 -6.59
C ASP A 45 -25.91 15.44 -5.86
N GLY A 46 -25.09 14.55 -6.34
CA GLY A 46 -23.77 14.18 -5.86
C GLY A 46 -22.65 14.81 -6.69
N GLU A 47 -21.59 15.25 -6.03
CA GLU A 47 -20.40 15.82 -6.68
C GLU A 47 -19.54 14.69 -7.25
N THR A 48 -19.17 14.78 -8.55
CA THR A 48 -18.23 13.85 -9.18
C THR A 48 -16.82 14.18 -8.75
N VAL A 49 -16.07 13.18 -8.27
CA VAL A 49 -14.71 13.36 -7.79
C VAL A 49 -13.74 12.42 -8.49
N THR A 50 -12.51 12.90 -8.67
CA THR A 50 -11.40 12.10 -9.23
C THR A 50 -10.70 11.28 -8.15
N TYR A 51 -10.91 11.61 -6.89
CA TYR A 51 -10.41 10.86 -5.75
C TYR A 51 -11.30 11.05 -4.53
N PHE A 52 -11.25 10.10 -3.60
CA PHE A 52 -11.82 10.26 -2.26
C PHE A 52 -10.93 9.57 -1.22
N ILE A 53 -11.17 9.89 0.05
CA ILE A 53 -10.46 9.26 1.16
C ILE A 53 -11.41 8.25 1.79
N PHE A 54 -11.06 6.97 1.71
CA PHE A 54 -11.79 5.86 2.30
C PHE A 54 -10.91 5.17 3.36
N LEU A 55 -11.41 5.04 4.58
CA LEU A 55 -10.65 4.48 5.71
C LEU A 55 -9.22 5.03 5.82
N VAL A 56 -9.09 6.36 5.67
CA VAL A 56 -7.79 7.07 5.72
C VAL A 56 -6.86 6.80 4.53
N SER A 57 -7.28 6.06 3.50
CA SER A 57 -6.53 5.86 2.24
C SER A 57 -7.09 6.69 1.10
N LYS A 58 -6.20 7.26 0.30
CA LYS A 58 -6.58 8.03 -0.89
C LYS A 58 -6.75 7.09 -2.08
N ILE A 59 -7.99 6.94 -2.54
CA ILE A 59 -8.34 6.16 -3.74
C ILE A 59 -8.52 7.14 -4.91
N THR A 60 -7.93 6.82 -6.05
CA THR A 60 -7.99 7.61 -7.27
C THR A 60 -8.64 6.81 -8.40
N ALA A 61 -9.33 7.49 -9.32
CA ALA A 61 -10.04 6.86 -10.43
C ALA A 61 -9.11 6.20 -11.48
N ASP A 62 -7.82 6.57 -11.50
CA ASP A 62 -6.79 6.05 -12.39
C ASP A 62 -6.02 4.85 -11.82
N ASP A 63 -6.40 4.36 -10.63
CA ASP A 63 -5.71 3.30 -9.89
C ASP A 63 -4.21 3.58 -9.64
N ASP A 64 -3.77 4.86 -9.68
CA ASP A 64 -2.39 5.25 -9.41
C ASP A 64 -2.14 5.47 -7.92
N CYS A 65 -1.46 4.53 -7.29
CA CYS A 65 -1.10 4.60 -5.87
C CYS A 65 -0.02 5.65 -5.56
N SER A 66 0.59 6.30 -6.54
CA SER A 66 1.69 7.26 -6.35
C SER A 66 1.30 8.42 -5.44
N HIS A 67 0.05 8.88 -5.52
CA HIS A 67 -0.46 9.96 -4.67
C HIS A 67 -0.59 9.52 -3.21
N GLU A 68 -1.11 8.32 -2.97
CA GLU A 68 -1.23 7.78 -1.62
C GLU A 68 0.14 7.49 -1.02
N ILE A 69 1.06 6.88 -1.78
CA ILE A 69 2.44 6.64 -1.34
C ILE A 69 3.11 7.94 -0.90
N LYS A 70 3.03 9.00 -1.73
CA LYS A 70 3.58 10.32 -1.37
C LYS A 70 2.96 10.86 -0.07
N ARG A 71 1.64 10.76 0.07
CA ARG A 71 0.91 11.19 1.27
C ARG A 71 1.38 10.43 2.51
N ARG A 72 1.50 9.12 2.44
CA ARG A 72 1.98 8.26 3.54
C ARG A 72 3.42 8.59 3.94
N LEU A 73 4.30 8.78 2.96
CA LEU A 73 5.68 9.22 3.23
C LEU A 73 5.74 10.58 3.94
N LEU A 74 4.86 11.52 3.58
CA LEU A 74 4.76 12.82 4.27
C LEU A 74 4.25 12.65 5.72
N LEU A 75 3.26 11.80 5.94
CA LEU A 75 2.77 11.48 7.30
C LEU A 75 3.88 10.82 8.13
N GLY A 76 4.61 9.86 7.56
CA GLY A 76 5.76 9.23 8.21
C GLY A 76 6.85 10.26 8.58
N LYS A 77 7.13 11.23 7.69
CA LYS A 77 8.05 12.34 7.99
C LYS A 77 7.56 13.18 9.17
N LYS A 78 6.26 13.47 9.23
CA LYS A 78 5.67 14.23 10.35
C LYS A 78 5.81 13.47 11.67
N VAL A 79 5.50 12.17 11.69
CA VAL A 79 5.68 11.33 12.88
C VAL A 79 7.15 11.28 13.30
N MET A 80 8.07 11.05 12.36
CA MET A 80 9.51 11.05 12.64
C MET A 80 9.99 12.37 13.22
N THR A 81 9.43 13.51 12.78
CA THR A 81 9.75 14.83 13.32
C THR A 81 9.21 15.00 14.74
N ASN A 82 8.02 14.49 15.03
CA ASN A 82 7.44 14.54 16.37
C ASN A 82 8.25 13.68 17.38
N LEU A 83 8.96 12.66 16.91
CA LEU A 83 9.83 11.82 17.74
C LEU A 83 11.20 12.46 18.02
N ASP A 84 11.54 13.60 17.43
CA ASP A 84 12.87 14.23 17.55
C ASP A 84 13.30 14.47 19.00
N SER A 85 12.40 14.84 19.89
CA SER A 85 12.70 15.05 21.32
C SER A 85 13.19 13.76 21.98
N ILE A 86 12.53 12.64 21.68
CA ILE A 86 12.88 11.32 22.20
C ILE A 86 14.18 10.82 21.56
N LEU A 87 14.30 10.95 20.23
CA LEU A 87 15.47 10.51 19.47
C LEU A 87 16.72 11.35 19.78
N LYS A 88 16.58 12.51 20.40
CA LYS A 88 17.70 13.35 20.89
C LYS A 88 18.21 12.93 22.26
N SER A 89 17.47 12.15 23.02
CA SER A 89 17.93 11.62 24.32
C SER A 89 19.17 10.76 24.14
N ARG A 90 20.16 10.96 25.00
CA ARG A 90 21.38 10.13 25.05
C ARG A 90 21.22 8.88 25.89
N ASP A 91 20.14 8.81 26.64
CA ASP A 91 19.89 7.73 27.63
C ASP A 91 19.25 6.50 26.98
N ILE A 92 18.81 6.62 25.71
CA ILE A 92 18.14 5.53 25.01
C ILE A 92 19.14 4.80 24.11
N ALA A 93 19.28 3.51 24.29
CA ALA A 93 20.16 2.65 23.49
C ALA A 93 19.73 2.61 22.00
N LEU A 94 20.72 2.53 21.11
CA LEU A 94 20.53 2.49 19.64
C LEU A 94 19.50 1.45 19.20
N PRO A 95 19.52 0.16 19.67
CA PRO A 95 18.53 -0.84 19.27
C PRO A 95 17.09 -0.47 19.67
N THR A 96 16.92 0.11 20.85
CA THR A 96 15.60 0.56 21.34
C THR A 96 15.03 1.67 20.44
N MET A 97 15.86 2.62 20.06
CA MET A 97 15.45 3.68 19.13
C MET A 97 15.10 3.13 17.74
N VAL A 98 15.85 2.13 17.22
CA VAL A 98 15.52 1.45 15.95
C VAL A 98 14.15 0.78 16.06
N CYS A 99 13.88 0.08 17.17
CA CYS A 99 12.56 -0.50 17.44
C CYS A 99 11.46 0.57 17.48
N LEU A 100 11.73 1.72 18.09
CA LEU A 100 10.76 2.83 18.16
C LEU A 100 10.40 3.37 16.78
N VAL A 101 11.39 3.61 15.91
CA VAL A 101 11.14 4.05 14.53
C VAL A 101 10.31 3.01 13.77
N LYS A 102 10.65 1.74 13.91
CA LYS A 102 9.91 0.64 13.26
C LYS A 102 8.49 0.48 13.80
N ALA A 103 8.26 0.71 15.08
CA ALA A 103 6.95 0.57 15.71
C ALA A 103 6.03 1.78 15.48
N MET A 104 6.58 2.99 15.34
CA MET A 104 5.77 4.21 15.27
C MET A 104 5.74 4.86 13.89
N VAL A 105 6.83 4.81 13.14
CA VAL A 105 6.93 5.50 11.84
C VAL A 105 6.54 4.56 10.70
N PHE A 106 7.08 3.36 10.66
CA PHE A 106 6.85 2.42 9.55
C PHE A 106 5.39 2.00 9.40
N PRO A 107 4.61 1.71 10.46
CA PRO A 107 3.19 1.37 10.31
C PRO A 107 2.35 2.48 9.69
N VAL A 108 2.67 3.74 9.96
CA VAL A 108 1.99 4.89 9.34
C VAL A 108 2.24 4.94 7.84
N VAL A 109 3.45 4.61 7.42
CA VAL A 109 3.82 4.57 5.99
C VAL A 109 3.24 3.34 5.30
N MET A 110 3.26 2.18 5.95
CA MET A 110 2.84 0.90 5.40
C MET A 110 1.33 0.65 5.45
N TYR A 111 0.55 1.55 6.04
CA TYR A 111 -0.89 1.35 6.18
C TYR A 111 -1.55 1.11 4.81
N GLU A 112 -2.22 -0.04 4.66
CA GLU A 112 -2.86 -0.51 3.41
C GLU A 112 -1.89 -0.70 2.21
N CYS A 113 -0.59 -0.81 2.46
CA CYS A 113 0.39 -0.99 1.40
C CYS A 113 0.25 -2.32 0.63
N GLU A 114 -0.45 -3.29 1.21
CA GLU A 114 -0.77 -4.55 0.57
C GLU A 114 -1.60 -4.39 -0.70
N SER A 115 -2.46 -3.37 -0.78
CA SER A 115 -3.27 -3.07 -1.96
C SER A 115 -2.50 -2.31 -3.07
N TRP A 116 -1.34 -1.72 -2.77
CA TRP A 116 -0.66 -0.83 -3.70
C TRP A 116 0.02 -1.55 -4.87
N THR A 117 -0.16 -1.01 -6.06
CA THR A 117 0.67 -1.36 -7.22
C THR A 117 1.88 -0.42 -7.24
N VAL A 118 3.02 -0.88 -6.71
CA VAL A 118 4.21 -0.04 -6.52
C VAL A 118 5.08 -0.07 -7.78
N LYS A 119 5.33 1.10 -8.37
CA LYS A 119 6.21 1.28 -9.53
C LYS A 119 7.66 1.44 -9.06
N LYS A 120 8.65 1.17 -9.92
CA LYS A 120 10.09 1.34 -9.58
C LYS A 120 10.46 2.75 -9.09
N ALA A 121 9.74 3.77 -9.56
CA ALA A 121 9.93 5.15 -9.08
C ALA A 121 9.47 5.34 -7.62
N GLU A 122 8.42 4.65 -7.21
CA GLU A 122 7.92 4.66 -5.84
C GLU A 122 8.83 3.85 -4.90
N CYS A 123 9.37 2.70 -5.35
CA CYS A 123 10.38 1.95 -4.59
C CYS A 123 11.54 2.88 -4.20
N ARG A 124 12.09 3.62 -5.18
CA ARG A 124 13.18 4.58 -4.91
C ARG A 124 12.80 5.68 -3.91
N ARG A 125 11.54 6.12 -3.90
CA ARG A 125 11.03 7.10 -2.92
C ARG A 125 10.92 6.52 -1.53
N ILE A 126 10.47 5.26 -1.43
CA ILE A 126 10.37 4.51 -0.17
C ILE A 126 11.77 4.31 0.42
N ASP A 127 12.73 3.87 -0.39
CA ASP A 127 14.13 3.70 0.01
C ASP A 127 14.75 5.03 0.47
N ALA A 128 14.52 6.10 -0.30
CA ALA A 128 15.01 7.42 0.06
C ALA A 128 14.39 7.93 1.37
N PHE A 129 13.14 7.60 1.65
CA PHE A 129 12.48 7.92 2.91
C PHE A 129 13.11 7.12 4.07
N GLU A 130 13.32 5.82 3.90
CA GLU A 130 13.95 4.98 4.91
C GLU A 130 15.34 5.51 5.26
N LEU A 131 16.17 5.77 4.25
CA LEU A 131 17.50 6.36 4.44
C LEU A 131 17.43 7.73 5.11
N TRP A 132 16.44 8.56 4.80
CA TRP A 132 16.22 9.83 5.47
C TRP A 132 15.88 9.64 6.96
N CYS A 133 15.07 8.64 7.31
CA CYS A 133 14.79 8.30 8.71
C CYS A 133 16.08 7.94 9.45
N TRP A 134 16.90 7.07 8.86
CA TRP A 134 18.15 6.61 9.48
C TRP A 134 19.19 7.71 9.58
N ARG A 135 19.33 8.59 8.57
CA ARG A 135 20.21 9.76 8.64
C ARG A 135 19.79 10.72 9.74
N ARG A 136 18.50 11.00 9.85
CA ARG A 136 17.95 11.87 10.89
C ARG A 136 18.19 11.28 12.28
N PHE A 137 17.97 9.99 12.41
CA PHE A 137 18.19 9.23 13.63
C PHE A 137 19.67 9.28 14.09
N LEU A 138 20.63 9.00 13.18
CA LEU A 138 22.07 9.07 13.47
C LEU A 138 22.61 10.51 13.49
N ARG A 139 21.78 11.52 13.26
CA ARG A 139 22.18 12.93 13.13
C ARG A 139 23.28 13.17 12.09
N VAL A 140 23.26 12.40 11.01
CA VAL A 140 24.20 12.53 9.91
C VAL A 140 23.67 13.54 8.89
N PRO A 141 24.25 14.76 8.78
CA PRO A 141 23.81 15.73 7.79
C PRO A 141 24.10 15.24 6.37
N TRP A 142 23.37 15.75 5.38
CA TRP A 142 23.58 15.40 3.98
C TRP A 142 24.96 15.76 3.46
N THR A 143 25.59 16.77 4.07
CA THR A 143 26.96 17.23 3.76
C THR A 143 28.02 16.27 4.26
N ALA A 144 27.72 15.39 5.20
CA ALA A 144 28.66 14.37 5.66
C ALA A 144 28.88 13.33 4.55
N LYS A 145 30.13 13.10 4.18
CA LYS A 145 30.55 12.11 3.17
C LYS A 145 30.42 10.66 3.68
N ARG A 146 29.35 10.36 4.41
CA ARG A 146 29.10 9.03 4.96
C ARG A 146 28.21 8.22 4.01
N SER A 147 28.66 7.01 3.61
CA SER A 147 27.91 6.16 2.71
C SER A 147 26.66 5.57 3.38
N ASN A 148 25.60 5.33 2.58
CA ASN A 148 24.37 4.68 3.06
C ASN A 148 24.65 3.29 3.63
N GLN A 149 25.54 2.52 2.98
CA GLN A 149 25.94 1.18 3.45
C GLN A 149 26.57 1.22 4.85
N SER A 150 27.46 2.20 5.11
CA SER A 150 28.07 2.35 6.43
C SER A 150 27.02 2.62 7.52
N MET A 151 26.00 3.42 7.21
CA MET A 151 24.92 3.72 8.14
C MET A 151 24.03 2.50 8.40
N LEU A 152 23.65 1.77 7.34
CA LEU A 152 22.82 0.56 7.44
C LEU A 152 23.55 -0.54 8.23
N LYS A 153 24.87 -0.68 8.06
CA LYS A 153 25.68 -1.62 8.87
C LYS A 153 25.65 -1.27 10.36
N GLU A 154 25.74 0.01 10.71
CA GLU A 154 25.68 0.46 12.11
C GLU A 154 24.32 0.25 12.74
N ILE A 155 23.24 0.57 12.01
CA ILE A 155 21.87 0.45 12.50
C ILE A 155 21.44 -1.01 12.54
N SER A 156 21.92 -1.82 11.58
CA SER A 156 21.51 -3.22 11.37
C SER A 156 20.00 -3.40 11.45
N PRO A 157 19.22 -2.73 10.59
CA PRO A 157 17.76 -2.70 10.72
C PRO A 157 17.11 -4.08 10.55
N GLY A 158 17.86 -5.08 10.14
CA GLY A 158 17.39 -6.46 9.90
C GLY A 158 16.56 -6.58 8.63
N CYS A 159 15.64 -5.66 8.38
CA CYS A 159 14.77 -5.65 7.22
C CYS A 159 14.50 -4.22 6.74
N SER A 160 14.53 -4.00 5.43
CA SER A 160 14.16 -2.74 4.81
C SER A 160 12.65 -2.48 4.86
N LEU A 161 12.25 -1.23 4.74
CA LEU A 161 10.85 -0.83 4.66
C LEU A 161 10.14 -1.48 3.45
N GLU A 162 10.79 -1.53 2.29
CA GLU A 162 10.30 -2.22 1.10
C GLU A 162 10.11 -3.72 1.36
N GLY A 163 11.06 -4.38 2.04
CA GLY A 163 10.95 -5.77 2.45
C GLY A 163 9.78 -6.03 3.39
N LEU A 164 9.50 -5.13 4.34
CA LEU A 164 8.33 -5.23 5.21
C LEU A 164 7.02 -5.09 4.43
N MET A 165 6.95 -4.17 3.48
CA MET A 165 5.78 -4.01 2.60
C MET A 165 5.55 -5.25 1.74
N LEU A 166 6.61 -5.84 1.19
CA LEU A 166 6.53 -7.10 0.45
C LEU A 166 6.01 -8.25 1.33
N LYS A 167 6.46 -8.32 2.58
CA LYS A 167 5.95 -9.30 3.55
C LYS A 167 4.44 -9.18 3.75
N LEU A 168 3.92 -7.95 3.95
CA LEU A 168 2.48 -7.72 4.11
C LEU A 168 1.70 -8.13 2.85
N LYS A 169 2.21 -7.80 1.66
CA LYS A 169 1.61 -8.23 0.39
C LYS A 169 1.56 -9.74 0.24
N LEU A 170 2.63 -10.44 0.60
CA LEU A 170 2.67 -11.91 0.55
C LEU A 170 1.71 -12.54 1.56
N GLN A 171 1.58 -11.97 2.76
CA GLN A 171 0.60 -12.40 3.75
C GLN A 171 -0.83 -12.21 3.24
N TYR A 172 -1.13 -11.05 2.67
CA TYR A 172 -2.43 -10.78 2.07
C TYR A 172 -2.74 -11.73 0.92
N PHE A 173 -1.78 -11.95 0.02
CA PHE A 173 -1.89 -12.91 -1.08
C PHE A 173 -2.17 -14.33 -0.57
N GLY A 174 -1.45 -14.77 0.46
CA GLY A 174 -1.65 -16.08 1.08
C GLY A 174 -3.07 -16.23 1.63
N HIS A 175 -3.56 -15.23 2.35
CA HIS A 175 -4.93 -15.21 2.87
C HIS A 175 -5.97 -15.28 1.76
N LEU A 176 -5.79 -14.47 0.73
CA LEU A 176 -6.71 -14.40 -0.41
C LEU A 176 -6.80 -15.74 -1.15
N MET A 177 -5.67 -16.41 -1.34
CA MET A 177 -5.63 -17.70 -2.06
C MET A 177 -6.28 -18.85 -1.27
N GLN A 178 -6.26 -18.78 0.06
CA GLN A 178 -6.93 -19.77 0.93
C GLN A 178 -8.44 -19.56 1.06
N THR A 179 -8.95 -18.37 0.76
CA THR A 179 -10.37 -18.09 0.79
C THR A 179 -11.05 -18.79 -0.39
N ALA A 180 -12.11 -19.56 -0.12
CA ALA A 180 -12.90 -20.19 -1.17
C ALA A 180 -13.65 -19.11 -1.96
N ASP A 181 -13.66 -19.22 -3.29
CA ASP A 181 -14.47 -18.48 -4.27
C ASP A 181 -14.75 -17.00 -3.94
N SER A 182 -13.68 -16.24 -3.63
CA SER A 182 -13.83 -14.80 -3.45
C SER A 182 -13.76 -14.05 -4.78
N PHE A 183 -14.57 -13.00 -4.90
CA PHE A 183 -14.55 -12.08 -6.04
C PHE A 183 -13.17 -11.42 -6.21
N GLU A 184 -12.53 -11.07 -5.11
CA GLU A 184 -11.18 -10.48 -5.06
C GLU A 184 -10.13 -11.43 -5.67
N LYS A 185 -10.23 -12.72 -5.38
CA LYS A 185 -9.35 -13.76 -5.96
C LYS A 185 -9.52 -13.84 -7.48
N THR A 186 -10.75 -13.79 -7.96
CA THR A 186 -11.07 -13.79 -9.40
C THR A 186 -10.50 -12.54 -10.09
N LEU A 187 -10.66 -11.37 -9.48
CA LEU A 187 -10.09 -10.10 -9.98
C LEU A 187 -8.57 -10.12 -10.00
N MET A 188 -7.93 -10.58 -8.93
CA MET A 188 -6.47 -10.60 -8.82
C MET A 188 -5.81 -11.58 -9.77
N LEU A 189 -6.41 -12.74 -10.01
CA LEU A 189 -5.91 -13.73 -10.96
C LEU A 189 -6.19 -13.36 -12.43
N GLY A 190 -6.92 -12.27 -12.68
CA GLY A 190 -7.20 -11.76 -14.02
C GLY A 190 -8.14 -12.65 -14.84
N LYS A 191 -8.99 -13.44 -14.20
CA LYS A 191 -10.01 -14.28 -14.87
C LYS A 191 -11.24 -13.47 -15.32
N THR A 192 -11.26 -12.16 -15.15
CA THR A 192 -12.33 -11.30 -15.65
C THR A 192 -12.22 -11.15 -17.15
N VAL A 193 -13.28 -11.58 -17.85
CA VAL A 193 -13.43 -11.45 -19.31
C VAL A 193 -13.69 -9.98 -19.63
N GLY A 194 -12.65 -9.23 -19.94
CA GLY A 194 -12.74 -7.84 -20.37
C GLY A 194 -11.85 -7.58 -21.56
N ARG A 195 -12.39 -6.92 -22.61
CA ARG A 195 -11.64 -6.55 -23.84
C ARG A 195 -10.54 -5.56 -23.48
N MET A 196 -9.28 -5.98 -23.51
CA MET A 196 -8.13 -5.08 -23.29
C MET A 196 -8.09 -3.97 -24.34
N ARG A 197 -8.12 -2.71 -23.91
CA ARG A 197 -7.76 -1.57 -24.77
C ARG A 197 -6.25 -1.63 -25.05
N ARG A 198 -5.86 -1.47 -26.33
CA ARG A 198 -4.46 -1.25 -26.74
C ARG A 198 -3.95 0.05 -26.10
N GLY A 199 -2.99 -0.06 -25.18
CA GLY A 199 -2.36 1.07 -24.49
C GLY A 199 -1.39 0.52 -23.45
N GLN A 200 -0.53 1.36 -22.89
CA GLN A 200 0.55 1.04 -21.94
C GLN A 200 0.29 -0.19 -21.06
N GLN A 201 1.25 -1.09 -21.03
CA GLN A 201 1.20 -2.31 -20.23
C GLN A 201 0.96 -1.94 -18.75
N ARG A 202 -0.28 -2.15 -18.29
CA ARG A 202 -0.66 -1.87 -16.90
C ARG A 202 0.10 -2.86 -16.02
N ILE A 203 0.96 -2.35 -15.15
CA ILE A 203 1.66 -3.20 -14.17
C ILE A 203 0.57 -3.80 -13.29
N ARG A 204 0.44 -5.13 -13.35
CA ARG A 204 -0.51 -5.83 -12.49
C ARG A 204 0.06 -5.89 -11.08
N TRP A 205 -0.82 -5.89 -10.11
CA TRP A 205 -0.42 -6.03 -8.69
C TRP A 205 0.45 -7.28 -8.45
N LEU A 206 0.11 -8.40 -9.11
CA LEU A 206 0.85 -9.66 -9.06
C LEU A 206 2.26 -9.55 -9.66
N ASP A 207 2.44 -8.77 -10.73
CA ASP A 207 3.76 -8.58 -11.36
C ASP A 207 4.74 -7.95 -10.34
N GLY A 208 4.26 -7.02 -9.51
CA GLY A 208 5.06 -6.44 -8.44
C GLY A 208 5.52 -7.45 -7.39
N ILE A 209 4.75 -8.51 -7.11
CA ILE A 209 5.14 -9.59 -6.20
C ILE A 209 6.11 -10.54 -6.89
N THR A 210 5.76 -11.06 -8.07
CA THR A 210 6.58 -12.06 -8.80
C THR A 210 7.95 -11.49 -9.16
N ASP A 211 8.02 -10.25 -9.63
CA ASP A 211 9.28 -9.54 -9.90
C ASP A 211 10.12 -9.36 -8.62
N SER A 212 9.46 -9.02 -7.52
CA SER A 212 10.15 -8.81 -6.25
C SER A 212 10.75 -10.09 -5.68
N ILE A 213 10.16 -11.27 -5.89
CA ILE A 213 10.64 -12.54 -5.37
C ILE A 213 11.40 -13.38 -6.43
N ASP A 214 11.49 -12.88 -7.67
CA ASP A 214 12.09 -13.58 -8.82
C ASP A 214 11.50 -14.99 -9.01
N MET A 215 10.17 -15.07 -9.01
CA MET A 215 9.44 -16.33 -9.05
C MET A 215 8.21 -16.24 -9.96
N SER A 216 7.91 -17.33 -10.69
CA SER A 216 6.69 -17.39 -11.49
C SER A 216 5.45 -17.51 -10.60
N LEU A 217 4.32 -16.98 -11.10
CA LEU A 217 3.03 -17.03 -10.40
C LEU A 217 2.60 -18.48 -10.09
N GLY A 218 2.85 -19.43 -11.00
CA GLY A 218 2.53 -20.84 -10.78
C GLY A 218 3.25 -21.42 -9.56
N LYS A 219 4.55 -21.15 -9.44
CA LYS A 219 5.36 -21.57 -8.30
C LYS A 219 4.90 -20.90 -7.00
N LEU A 220 4.53 -19.62 -7.07
CA LEU A 220 4.02 -18.89 -5.91
C LEU A 220 2.69 -19.46 -5.41
N LEU A 221 1.77 -19.79 -6.32
CA LEU A 221 0.49 -20.42 -6.01
C LEU A 221 0.67 -21.82 -5.39
N GLU A 222 1.55 -22.65 -5.97
CA GLU A 222 1.88 -23.98 -5.45
C GLU A 222 2.38 -23.89 -4.00
N LEU A 223 3.32 -22.98 -3.72
CA LEU A 223 3.85 -22.76 -2.38
C LEU A 223 2.80 -22.30 -1.37
N VAL A 224 1.85 -21.46 -1.78
CA VAL A 224 0.77 -20.97 -0.93
C VAL A 224 -0.20 -22.09 -0.57
N MET A 225 -0.51 -22.96 -1.56
CA MET A 225 -1.45 -24.07 -1.37
C MET A 225 -0.86 -25.22 -0.55
N ASP A 226 0.41 -25.56 -0.80
CA ASP A 226 1.07 -26.71 -0.15
C ASP A 226 1.50 -26.41 1.29
N ARG A 227 1.95 -25.18 1.56
CA ARG A 227 2.49 -24.80 2.88
C ARG A 227 2.19 -23.34 3.23
N PRO A 228 1.04 -23.03 3.82
CA PRO A 228 0.63 -21.66 4.17
C PRO A 228 1.65 -20.86 5.00
N GLY A 229 2.46 -21.54 5.83
CA GLY A 229 3.53 -20.91 6.63
C GLY A 229 4.82 -20.58 5.87
N MET A 230 5.02 -21.13 4.67
CA MET A 230 6.31 -20.99 3.96
C MET A 230 6.57 -19.60 3.37
N LEU A 231 5.53 -18.82 3.07
CA LEU A 231 5.69 -17.44 2.62
C LEU A 231 6.48 -16.58 3.61
N GLN A 232 6.35 -16.89 4.91
CA GLN A 232 7.08 -16.21 5.97
C GLN A 232 8.58 -16.56 5.96
N PHE A 233 8.95 -17.81 5.58
CA PHE A 233 10.33 -18.24 5.47
C PHE A 233 11.01 -17.74 4.19
N MET A 234 10.30 -17.65 3.07
CA MET A 234 10.86 -17.15 1.81
C MET A 234 11.29 -15.69 1.91
N TRP A 235 10.52 -14.89 2.63
CA TRP A 235 10.85 -13.51 2.90
C TRP A 235 12.17 -13.38 3.69
N LEU A 236 12.38 -14.20 4.71
CA LEU A 236 13.62 -14.24 5.51
C LEU A 236 14.86 -14.58 4.67
N ARG A 237 14.73 -15.47 3.69
CA ARG A 237 15.85 -15.91 2.84
C ARG A 237 16.34 -14.81 1.90
N ARG A 238 15.48 -13.93 1.43
CA ARG A 238 15.83 -12.84 0.50
C ARG A 238 16.42 -11.61 1.21
N VAL A 239 15.93 -11.29 2.39
CA VAL A 239 16.46 -10.17 3.20
C VAL A 239 17.91 -10.44 3.61
N GLY A 240 18.29 -11.71 3.83
CA GLY A 240 19.68 -12.10 4.10
C GLY A 240 20.62 -12.03 2.90
N HIS A 241 20.12 -12.01 1.65
CA HIS A 241 20.97 -12.02 0.44
C HIS A 241 21.35 -10.61 -0.06
N ASN A 242 20.65 -9.56 0.37
CA ASN A 242 20.98 -8.17 0.03
C ASN A 242 21.98 -7.52 1.02
N SER A 243 22.60 -8.29 1.89
CA SER A 243 23.60 -7.84 2.88
C SER A 243 25.06 -8.12 2.47
N ASN A 244 25.29 -8.55 1.21
CA ASN A 244 26.64 -8.73 0.66
C ASN A 244 27.01 -7.62 -0.33
#